data_2f1eeb00e3d8a80de3db7cf0137ccc6e
#
_entry.id   2f1eeb00e3d8a80de3db7cf0137ccc6e
#
_cell.length_a   1.000
_cell.length_b   1.000
_cell.length_c   1.000
_cell.angle_alpha   90.00
_cell.angle_beta   90.00
_cell.angle_gamma   90.00
#
_symmetry.space_group_name_H-M   'P 1'
#
loop_
_entity.id
_entity.type
_entity.pdbx_description
1 polymer ?
#
loop_
_entity_poly.entity_id
_entity_poly.type
_entity_poly.pdbx_seq_one_letter_code
_entity_poly.pdbx_strand_id
1 'polypeptide(L)'
;MSAALLLILALPAWGAPSKSELSQDMTIKARAAGTAGVQVAPPTASKPVIDEVLRSLSLGRGAGAPAAERIRTGGDVARFQRPFPEPPFLALSPANIVAVYDEWTFEIHDNEGDIVWKSDGVGMLNEKVDWDGGGPDGRLAVVAGRSYRYRFTGRRAGRSFVVESDPVPLKSFTHREYAGETRLEADAALFFEDGKAGFTKESGAWIDALAGRLRLGEPRPDGNYKVELAAKDVRGKVTRDRAKALAKRLAKSLLVAPERVVVSLMPATRGEAVSAFLPPSKGPALRVE
;
A
#
# COMPACT_ATOMS: atom_id res chain seq x y z
N MET A 1 26.97 -58.31 -37.79
CA MET A 1 26.93 -57.06 -38.57
C MET A 1 25.68 -56.29 -38.22
N SER A 2 25.78 -55.36 -37.30
CA SER A 2 24.65 -54.52 -36.85
C SER A 2 24.97 -53.06 -37.16
N ALA A 3 24.17 -52.46 -38.00
CA ALA A 3 24.27 -51.06 -38.39
C ALA A 3 23.55 -50.23 -37.34
N ALA A 4 24.27 -49.34 -36.68
CA ALA A 4 23.72 -48.34 -35.80
C ALA A 4 23.29 -47.11 -36.60
N LEU A 5 21.99 -46.81 -36.53
CA LEU A 5 21.38 -45.63 -37.16
C LEU A 5 21.49 -44.48 -36.19
N LEU A 6 22.31 -43.47 -36.54
CA LEU A 6 22.46 -42.26 -35.76
C LEU A 6 21.37 -41.26 -36.20
N LEU A 7 20.38 -41.00 -35.30
CA LEU A 7 19.35 -40.01 -35.53
C LEU A 7 19.81 -38.67 -34.94
N ILE A 8 20.16 -37.74 -35.81
CA ILE A 8 20.49 -36.35 -35.42
C ILE A 8 19.18 -35.58 -35.32
N LEU A 9 18.74 -35.29 -34.08
CA LEU A 9 17.65 -34.37 -33.82
C LEU A 9 18.18 -32.92 -33.87
N ALA A 10 17.80 -32.22 -34.89
CA ALA A 10 18.00 -30.75 -34.98
C ALA A 10 17.01 -30.04 -34.05
N LEU A 11 17.54 -29.40 -33.01
CA LEU A 11 16.76 -28.51 -32.13
C LEU A 11 16.53 -27.16 -32.85
N PRO A 12 15.30 -26.63 -32.87
CA PRO A 12 15.08 -25.28 -33.38
C PRO A 12 15.70 -24.24 -32.41
N ALA A 13 16.50 -23.35 -32.94
CA ALA A 13 17.04 -22.19 -32.25
C ALA A 13 15.87 -21.27 -31.84
N TRP A 14 15.64 -21.19 -30.54
CA TRP A 14 14.75 -20.17 -30.00
C TRP A 14 15.43 -18.82 -30.09
N GLY A 15 14.86 -17.96 -30.95
CA GLY A 15 15.29 -16.59 -31.09
C GLY A 15 15.13 -15.85 -29.76
N ALA A 16 16.17 -15.13 -29.37
CA ALA A 16 16.14 -14.20 -28.25
C ALA A 16 15.06 -13.14 -28.47
N PRO A 17 14.30 -12.74 -27.44
CA PRO A 17 13.36 -11.65 -27.56
C PRO A 17 14.12 -10.35 -27.84
N SER A 18 13.82 -9.73 -28.97
CA SER A 18 14.28 -8.40 -29.29
C SER A 18 13.74 -7.41 -28.27
N LYS A 19 14.63 -6.62 -27.67
CA LYS A 19 14.28 -5.46 -26.88
C LYS A 19 13.49 -4.50 -27.78
N SER A 20 12.19 -4.43 -27.61
CA SER A 20 11.39 -3.35 -28.16
C SER A 20 11.57 -2.13 -27.25
N GLU A 21 12.50 -1.28 -27.61
CA GLU A 21 12.55 0.09 -27.14
C GLU A 21 11.35 0.83 -27.73
N LEU A 22 10.27 0.94 -26.93
CA LEU A 22 9.21 1.90 -27.18
C LEU A 22 9.66 3.25 -26.59
N SER A 23 10.63 3.86 -27.27
CA SER A 23 10.90 5.29 -27.19
C SER A 23 9.95 5.96 -28.16
N GLN A 24 8.79 6.39 -27.68
CA GLN A 24 7.94 7.31 -28.43
C GLN A 24 8.46 8.71 -28.22
N ASP A 25 9.39 9.13 -29.08
CA ASP A 25 9.68 10.54 -29.32
C ASP A 25 8.44 11.21 -29.92
N MET A 26 7.62 11.82 -29.05
CA MET A 26 6.58 12.73 -29.51
C MET A 26 7.22 14.04 -29.95
N THR A 27 7.66 14.11 -31.19
CA THR A 27 8.03 15.37 -31.83
C THR A 27 6.75 16.14 -32.16
N ILE A 28 6.38 17.09 -31.27
CA ILE A 28 5.31 18.06 -31.58
C ILE A 28 5.86 19.02 -32.64
N LYS A 29 5.54 18.79 -33.91
CA LYS A 29 5.77 19.75 -34.98
C LYS A 29 4.76 20.91 -34.81
N ALA A 30 5.21 21.99 -34.19
CA ALA A 30 4.48 23.26 -34.22
C ALA A 30 4.43 23.76 -35.67
N ARG A 31 3.23 23.78 -36.25
CA ARG A 31 2.97 24.36 -37.56
C ARG A 31 2.96 25.88 -37.39
N ALA A 32 3.99 26.55 -37.89
CA ALA A 32 4.02 28.01 -37.91
C ALA A 32 2.92 28.50 -38.83
N ALA A 33 1.90 29.15 -38.26
CA ALA A 33 0.93 29.94 -38.99
C ALA A 33 1.18 31.40 -38.64
N GLY A 34 1.53 32.17 -39.67
CA GLY A 34 1.30 33.60 -39.81
C GLY A 34 1.99 34.52 -38.81
N THR A 35 3.00 35.16 -39.26
CA THR A 35 3.61 36.40 -38.74
C THR A 35 2.58 37.49 -38.48
N ALA A 36 2.19 37.65 -37.24
CA ALA A 36 1.77 38.94 -36.71
C ALA A 36 2.75 39.32 -35.60
N GLY A 37 3.52 40.37 -35.82
CA GLY A 37 4.58 40.79 -34.90
C GLY A 37 4.02 41.25 -33.58
N VAL A 38 3.97 40.35 -32.64
CA VAL A 38 3.85 40.64 -31.23
C VAL A 38 5.25 40.73 -30.66
N GLN A 39 5.74 41.93 -30.39
CA GLN A 39 6.93 42.10 -29.56
C GLN A 39 6.62 41.51 -28.19
N VAL A 40 7.07 40.30 -27.97
CA VAL A 40 7.09 39.70 -26.64
C VAL A 40 8.23 40.40 -25.90
N ALA A 41 7.87 41.23 -24.95
CA ALA A 41 8.83 41.75 -23.97
C ALA A 41 9.56 40.57 -23.33
N PRO A 42 10.90 40.66 -23.11
CA PRO A 42 11.64 39.60 -22.47
C PRO A 42 10.95 39.27 -21.13
N PRO A 43 10.78 37.98 -20.79
CA PRO A 43 10.14 37.64 -19.54
C PRO A 43 10.96 38.26 -18.42
N THR A 44 10.36 39.26 -17.77
CA THR A 44 10.86 39.80 -16.50
C THR A 44 11.02 38.59 -15.62
N ALA A 45 12.23 38.33 -15.12
CA ALA A 45 12.59 37.16 -14.33
C ALA A 45 11.44 36.84 -13.35
N SER A 46 10.67 35.83 -13.66
CA SER A 46 9.57 35.39 -12.83
C SER A 46 10.19 35.00 -11.49
N LYS A 47 9.90 35.80 -10.45
CA LYS A 47 10.19 35.37 -9.09
C LYS A 47 9.69 33.95 -8.94
N PRO A 48 10.49 33.06 -8.38
CA PRO A 48 10.11 31.66 -8.30
C PRO A 48 8.71 31.56 -7.68
N VAL A 49 7.84 30.83 -8.33
CA VAL A 49 6.44 30.57 -7.89
C VAL A 49 6.40 30.11 -6.43
N ILE A 50 7.48 29.50 -5.97
CA ILE A 50 7.71 29.09 -4.57
C ILE A 50 7.66 30.29 -3.61
N ASP A 51 8.26 31.44 -3.95
CA ASP A 51 8.21 32.62 -3.08
C ASP A 51 6.82 33.24 -3.01
N GLU A 52 6.00 33.11 -4.06
CA GLU A 52 4.62 33.55 -4.10
C GLU A 52 3.72 32.65 -3.24
N VAL A 53 3.89 31.34 -3.35
CA VAL A 53 3.18 30.36 -2.51
C VAL A 53 3.60 30.50 -1.05
N LEU A 54 4.89 30.64 -0.77
CA LEU A 54 5.39 30.88 0.58
C LEU A 54 4.94 32.23 1.14
N ARG A 55 4.76 33.24 0.28
CA ARG A 55 4.26 34.57 0.69
C ARG A 55 2.76 34.53 0.95
N SER A 56 1.98 33.80 0.17
CA SER A 56 0.54 33.61 0.40
C SER A 56 0.27 32.83 1.71
N LEU A 57 1.14 31.90 2.06
CA LEU A 57 1.12 31.17 3.34
C LEU A 57 1.55 32.06 4.54
N SER A 58 2.24 33.20 4.29
CA SER A 58 2.81 34.05 5.34
C SER A 58 1.93 35.21 5.80
N LEU A 59 0.77 35.44 5.19
CA LEU A 59 -0.05 36.63 5.45
C LEU A 59 -1.04 36.49 6.62
N GLY A 60 -1.04 35.40 7.35
CA GLY A 60 -1.78 35.22 8.59
C GLY A 60 -1.05 35.86 9.78
N ARG A 61 -1.09 37.21 9.94
CA ARG A 61 -0.72 37.84 11.20
C ARG A 61 -1.79 37.60 12.27
N GLY A 62 -1.73 36.43 12.87
CA GLY A 62 -2.46 36.07 14.06
C GLY A 62 -1.69 34.95 14.77
N ALA A 63 -1.60 34.99 16.09
CA ALA A 63 -0.93 34.03 16.93
C ALA A 63 -1.65 32.64 16.96
N GLY A 64 -2.30 32.27 15.86
CA GLY A 64 -2.93 30.98 15.65
C GLY A 64 -1.98 29.99 14.98
N ALA A 65 -2.14 28.70 15.25
CA ALA A 65 -1.44 27.65 14.54
C ALA A 65 -1.59 27.82 13.02
N PRO A 66 -0.52 27.59 12.22
CA PRO A 66 -0.61 27.71 10.77
C PRO A 66 -1.71 26.80 10.23
N ALA A 67 -2.51 27.33 9.29
CA ALA A 67 -3.53 26.51 8.64
C ALA A 67 -2.84 25.37 7.85
N ALA A 68 -3.32 24.14 8.02
CA ALA A 68 -2.81 23.00 7.28
C ALA A 68 -3.23 23.09 5.81
N GLU A 69 -2.29 22.99 4.91
CA GLU A 69 -2.56 22.77 3.49
C GLU A 69 -2.91 21.29 3.26
N ARG A 70 -4.05 21.02 2.61
CA ARG A 70 -4.45 19.65 2.29
C ARG A 70 -4.01 19.24 0.90
N ILE A 71 -3.28 18.14 0.85
CA ILE A 71 -2.83 17.52 -0.41
C ILE A 71 -3.86 16.46 -0.84
N ARG A 72 -4.20 16.47 -2.12
CA ARG A 72 -5.04 15.42 -2.69
C ARG A 72 -4.22 14.16 -2.93
N THR A 73 -4.62 13.07 -2.30
CA THR A 73 -3.96 11.74 -2.39
C THR A 73 -4.70 10.79 -3.35
N GLY A 74 -5.39 11.32 -4.37
CA GLY A 74 -6.26 10.53 -5.25
C GLY A 74 -5.60 9.31 -5.91
N GLY A 75 -4.30 9.40 -6.24
CA GLY A 75 -3.54 8.26 -6.78
C GLY A 75 -3.33 7.15 -5.76
N ASP A 76 -3.06 7.53 -4.51
CA ASP A 76 -2.87 6.57 -3.42
C ASP A 76 -4.19 5.89 -3.06
N VAL A 77 -5.30 6.64 -3.00
CA VAL A 77 -6.64 6.08 -2.75
C VAL A 77 -6.97 4.98 -3.75
N ALA A 78 -6.71 5.18 -5.04
CA ALA A 78 -6.96 4.17 -6.06
C ALA A 78 -6.15 2.89 -5.84
N ARG A 79 -4.90 3.00 -5.36
CA ARG A 79 -4.06 1.86 -5.00
C ARG A 79 -4.66 1.04 -3.86
N PHE A 80 -5.18 1.70 -2.83
CA PHE A 80 -5.73 1.05 -1.63
C PHE A 80 -7.18 0.54 -1.81
N GLN A 81 -7.81 0.82 -2.94
CA GLN A 81 -9.05 0.16 -3.32
C GLN A 81 -8.82 -1.27 -3.83
N ARG A 82 -7.58 -1.62 -4.22
CA ARG A 82 -7.23 -3.00 -4.61
C ARG A 82 -7.14 -3.89 -3.38
N PRO A 83 -7.55 -5.16 -3.48
CA PRO A 83 -7.39 -6.09 -2.38
C PRO A 83 -5.92 -6.32 -2.03
N PHE A 84 -5.62 -6.26 -0.73
CA PHE A 84 -4.32 -6.57 -0.13
C PHE A 84 -3.16 -5.76 -0.73
N PRO A 85 -3.22 -4.41 -0.68
CA PRO A 85 -2.09 -3.59 -1.09
C PRO A 85 -0.88 -3.85 -0.21
N GLU A 86 0.30 -3.71 -0.81
CA GLU A 86 1.59 -3.85 -0.13
C GLU A 86 2.09 -2.48 0.35
N PRO A 87 2.91 -2.43 1.43
CA PRO A 87 3.54 -1.18 1.85
C PRO A 87 4.46 -0.60 0.74
N PRO A 88 4.83 0.68 0.83
CA PRO A 88 4.45 1.62 1.88
C PRO A 88 3.01 2.09 1.74
N PHE A 89 2.31 2.30 2.87
CA PHE A 89 0.90 2.74 2.84
C PHE A 89 0.77 4.24 2.66
N LEU A 90 1.61 5.02 3.32
CA LEU A 90 1.70 6.45 3.15
C LEU A 90 3.15 6.84 2.91
N ALA A 91 3.36 7.83 2.04
CA ALA A 91 4.69 8.28 1.70
C ALA A 91 4.69 9.78 1.37
N LEU A 92 5.70 10.48 1.86
CA LEU A 92 6.02 11.84 1.46
C LEU A 92 7.32 11.81 0.65
N SER A 93 7.23 12.21 -0.61
CA SER A 93 8.41 12.34 -1.46
C SER A 93 8.87 13.79 -1.49
N PRO A 94 10.13 14.08 -1.19
CA PRO A 94 10.67 15.45 -1.20
C PRO A 94 10.88 16.01 -2.61
N ALA A 95 10.54 15.30 -3.66
CA ALA A 95 10.83 15.67 -5.05
C ALA A 95 10.41 17.10 -5.44
N ASN A 96 9.51 17.71 -4.66
CA ASN A 96 9.07 19.10 -4.84
C ASN A 96 9.36 20.00 -3.63
N ILE A 97 10.08 19.51 -2.63
CA ILE A 97 10.31 20.22 -1.37
C ILE A 97 11.82 20.25 -1.09
N VAL A 98 12.57 20.90 -1.96
CA VAL A 98 13.99 21.19 -1.69
C VAL A 98 14.06 22.33 -0.69
N ALA A 99 13.87 22.04 0.58
CA ALA A 99 13.97 23.03 1.63
C ALA A 99 14.83 22.47 2.78
N VAL A 100 15.68 23.35 3.30
CA VAL A 100 16.39 23.09 4.55
C VAL A 100 15.48 23.57 5.68
N TYR A 101 15.16 22.67 6.59
CA TYR A 101 14.30 22.92 7.73
C TYR A 101 15.14 23.10 9.00
N ASP A 102 14.71 24.04 9.87
CA ASP A 102 15.25 24.13 11.22
C ASP A 102 14.88 22.85 11.97
N GLU A 103 13.65 22.39 11.79
CA GLU A 103 13.12 21.12 12.27
C GLU A 103 11.92 20.70 11.42
N TRP A 104 11.68 19.41 11.33
CA TRP A 104 10.49 18.87 10.69
C TRP A 104 9.98 17.66 11.46
N THR A 105 8.68 17.41 11.32
CA THR A 105 7.99 16.26 11.88
C THR A 105 7.04 15.69 10.84
N PHE A 106 7.05 14.38 10.68
CA PHE A 106 6.12 13.63 9.85
C PHE A 106 5.35 12.66 10.75
N GLU A 107 4.05 12.80 10.80
CA GLU A 107 3.16 12.02 11.66
C GLU A 107 2.13 11.30 10.81
N ILE A 108 1.80 10.06 11.21
CA ILE A 108 0.65 9.33 10.68
C ILE A 108 -0.42 9.31 11.76
N HIS A 109 -1.59 9.78 11.37
CA HIS A 109 -2.77 9.81 12.24
C HIS A 109 -3.80 8.81 11.72
N ASP A 110 -4.48 8.14 12.64
CA ASP A 110 -5.65 7.32 12.32
C ASP A 110 -6.94 8.16 12.23
N ASN A 111 -8.08 7.50 12.06
CA ASN A 111 -9.39 8.16 11.96
C ASN A 111 -9.89 8.75 13.30
N GLU A 112 -9.31 8.35 14.41
CA GLU A 112 -9.60 8.89 15.75
C GLU A 112 -8.73 10.14 16.04
N GLY A 113 -7.70 10.35 15.22
CA GLY A 113 -6.75 11.46 15.34
C GLY A 113 -5.52 11.09 16.16
N ASP A 114 -5.40 9.84 16.58
CA ASP A 114 -4.25 9.35 17.33
C ASP A 114 -3.03 9.20 16.42
N ILE A 115 -1.86 9.55 16.95
CA ILE A 115 -0.59 9.39 16.24
C ILE A 115 -0.16 7.94 16.35
N VAL A 116 -0.22 7.20 15.24
CA VAL A 116 0.17 5.80 15.17
C VAL A 116 1.64 5.61 14.80
N TRP A 117 2.24 6.63 14.19
CA TRP A 117 3.66 6.63 13.84
C TRP A 117 4.17 8.06 13.68
N LYS A 118 5.46 8.27 13.99
CA LYS A 118 6.12 9.57 13.89
C LYS A 118 7.57 9.42 13.49
N SER A 119 8.03 10.34 12.65
CA SER A 119 9.45 10.56 12.37
C SER A 119 9.74 12.05 12.43
N ASP A 120 10.90 12.46 12.90
CA ASP A 120 11.33 13.85 12.98
C ASP A 120 12.80 14.00 12.61
N GLY A 121 13.18 15.21 12.30
CA GLY A 121 14.56 15.52 11.93
C GLY A 121 14.84 17.00 11.78
N VAL A 122 16.07 17.29 11.40
CA VAL A 122 16.57 18.66 11.14
C VAL A 122 17.27 18.68 9.77
N GLY A 123 17.33 19.85 9.16
CA GLY A 123 18.00 20.02 7.89
C GLY A 123 17.15 19.62 6.68
N MET A 124 17.80 19.06 5.66
CA MET A 124 17.12 18.65 4.43
C MET A 124 16.34 17.35 4.66
N LEU A 125 15.14 17.30 4.11
CA LEU A 125 14.42 16.05 3.92
C LEU A 125 14.99 15.36 2.68
N ASN A 126 16.09 14.61 2.86
CA ASN A 126 16.88 14.08 1.75
C ASN A 126 16.25 12.89 1.06
N GLU A 127 15.41 12.16 1.77
CA GLU A 127 14.86 10.89 1.31
C GLU A 127 13.34 10.90 1.45
N LYS A 128 12.73 10.01 0.70
CA LYS A 128 11.32 9.68 0.85
C LYS A 128 11.07 9.19 2.28
N VAL A 129 10.17 9.86 2.99
CA VAL A 129 9.65 9.37 4.25
C VAL A 129 8.43 8.53 3.95
N ASP A 130 8.45 7.28 4.35
CA ASP A 130 7.34 6.37 4.14
C ASP A 130 6.99 5.57 5.39
N TRP A 131 5.74 5.12 5.42
CA TRP A 131 5.19 4.32 6.50
C TRP A 131 4.69 2.98 5.95
N ASP A 132 5.20 1.92 6.51
CA ASP A 132 4.91 0.54 6.15
C ASP A 132 3.78 -0.11 6.98
N GLY A 133 3.19 0.64 7.89
CA GLY A 133 2.16 0.16 8.82
C GLY A 133 2.69 -0.21 10.20
N GLY A 134 3.99 -0.10 10.42
CA GLY A 134 4.60 -0.34 11.74
C GLY A 134 4.37 0.81 12.71
N GLY A 135 4.33 0.50 14.01
CA GLY A 135 4.35 1.46 15.10
C GLY A 135 5.76 1.73 15.61
N PRO A 136 5.91 2.67 16.56
CA PRO A 136 7.21 3.02 17.13
C PRO A 136 7.84 1.89 17.96
N ASP A 137 7.05 0.93 18.40
CA ASP A 137 7.48 -0.26 19.12
C ASP A 137 7.87 -1.44 18.20
N GLY A 138 7.88 -1.22 16.89
CA GLY A 138 8.14 -2.25 15.88
C GLY A 138 7.00 -3.22 15.66
N ARG A 139 5.85 -3.03 16.33
CA ARG A 139 4.64 -3.83 16.12
C ARG A 139 3.79 -3.23 15.02
N LEU A 140 2.92 -4.06 14.46
CA LEU A 140 1.97 -3.62 13.46
C LEU A 140 0.97 -2.64 14.07
N ALA A 141 0.98 -1.38 13.62
CA ALA A 141 0.05 -0.32 14.03
C ALA A 141 -1.14 -0.18 13.07
N VAL A 142 -0.95 -0.53 11.80
CA VAL A 142 -2.03 -0.49 10.82
C VAL A 142 -3.13 -1.50 11.16
N VAL A 143 -4.39 -1.09 10.97
CA VAL A 143 -5.61 -1.88 11.25
C VAL A 143 -6.50 -1.82 10.01
N ALA A 144 -6.95 -2.98 9.53
CA ALA A 144 -7.89 -3.05 8.43
C ALA A 144 -9.23 -2.39 8.80
N GLY A 145 -9.81 -1.65 7.86
CA GLY A 145 -11.05 -0.91 8.07
C GLY A 145 -10.86 0.52 8.58
N ARG A 146 -9.66 0.91 8.99
CA ARG A 146 -9.36 2.28 9.40
C ARG A 146 -8.86 3.13 8.23
N SER A 147 -8.95 4.45 8.40
CA SER A 147 -8.35 5.43 7.49
C SER A 147 -7.18 6.10 8.15
N TYR A 148 -6.16 6.41 7.37
CA TYR A 148 -4.93 7.05 7.82
C TYR A 148 -4.66 8.28 7.00
N ARG A 149 -4.06 9.30 7.62
CA ARG A 149 -3.54 10.48 6.94
C ARG A 149 -2.17 10.81 7.48
N TYR A 150 -1.33 11.42 6.67
CA TYR A 150 -0.11 11.98 7.17
C TYR A 150 -0.27 13.49 7.45
N ARG A 151 0.51 13.95 8.41
CA ARG A 151 0.71 15.35 8.73
C ARG A 151 2.21 15.64 8.74
N PHE A 152 2.63 16.51 7.86
CA PHE A 152 3.99 17.02 7.85
C PHE A 152 4.00 18.44 8.42
N THR A 153 4.82 18.68 9.42
CA THR A 153 5.06 19.99 10.00
C THR A 153 6.51 20.35 9.81
N GLY A 154 6.78 21.48 9.16
CA GLY A 154 8.14 21.97 8.98
C GLY A 154 8.29 23.36 9.59
N ARG A 155 9.48 23.64 10.17
CA ARG A 155 9.88 24.99 10.62
C ARG A 155 11.08 25.44 9.81
N ARG A 156 11.02 26.69 9.30
CA ARG A 156 12.11 27.30 8.55
C ARG A 156 12.15 28.80 8.84
N ALA A 157 13.33 29.31 9.25
CA ALA A 157 13.53 30.72 9.58
C ALA A 157 12.45 31.27 10.53
N GLY A 158 12.14 30.53 11.60
CA GLY A 158 11.14 30.89 12.60
C GLY A 158 9.68 30.79 12.15
N ARG A 159 9.41 30.32 10.92
CA ARG A 159 8.04 30.12 10.39
C ARG A 159 7.72 28.65 10.34
N SER A 160 6.51 28.30 10.76
CA SER A 160 5.98 26.94 10.68
C SER A 160 4.96 26.83 9.55
N PHE A 161 4.93 25.67 8.90
CA PHE A 161 3.89 25.29 7.93
C PHE A 161 3.48 23.86 8.17
N VAL A 162 2.26 23.52 7.79
CA VAL A 162 1.67 22.19 7.98
C VAL A 162 1.05 21.74 6.66
N VAL A 163 1.34 20.51 6.31
CA VAL A 163 0.76 19.83 5.14
C VAL A 163 0.09 18.57 5.60
N GLU A 164 -1.16 18.33 5.21
CA GLU A 164 -1.91 17.12 5.53
C GLU A 164 -2.40 16.45 4.26
N SER A 165 -2.38 15.12 4.24
CA SER A 165 -3.04 14.35 3.19
C SER A 165 -4.54 14.22 3.46
N ASP A 166 -5.30 13.91 2.40
CA ASP A 166 -6.64 13.37 2.59
C ASP A 166 -6.56 12.02 3.29
N PRO A 167 -7.61 11.63 4.05
CA PRO A 167 -7.65 10.30 4.67
C PRO A 167 -7.64 9.20 3.61
N VAL A 168 -6.76 8.23 3.77
CA VAL A 168 -6.63 7.05 2.92
C VAL A 168 -7.23 5.84 3.63
N PRO A 169 -8.37 5.29 3.17
CA PRO A 169 -8.99 4.13 3.79
C PRO A 169 -8.23 2.86 3.45
N LEU A 170 -7.81 2.11 4.46
CA LEU A 170 -7.16 0.81 4.33
C LEU A 170 -8.14 -0.32 4.68
N LYS A 171 -8.92 -0.77 3.71
CA LYS A 171 -9.88 -1.88 3.89
C LYS A 171 -9.18 -3.22 4.09
N SER A 172 -8.02 -3.39 3.52
CA SER A 172 -7.16 -4.57 3.62
C SER A 172 -5.72 -4.18 3.38
N PHE A 173 -4.79 -5.03 3.77
CA PHE A 173 -3.36 -4.82 3.53
C PHE A 173 -2.57 -6.13 3.54
N THR A 174 -1.35 -6.05 3.04
CA THR A 174 -0.32 -7.09 3.14
C THR A 174 0.79 -6.57 4.05
N HIS A 175 1.24 -7.37 4.99
CA HIS A 175 2.36 -7.03 5.88
C HIS A 175 3.31 -8.22 6.01
N ARG A 176 4.60 -7.95 6.10
CA ARG A 176 5.61 -8.98 6.36
C ARG A 176 5.87 -9.04 7.86
N GLU A 177 5.53 -10.15 8.47
CA GLU A 177 5.81 -10.40 9.89
C GLU A 177 7.32 -10.62 10.11
N TYR A 178 7.76 -10.42 11.35
CA TYR A 178 9.17 -10.53 11.74
C TYR A 178 9.80 -11.90 11.39
N ALA A 179 9.02 -12.97 11.45
CA ALA A 179 9.45 -14.32 11.08
C ALA A 179 9.51 -14.57 9.56
N GLY A 180 9.31 -13.56 8.73
CA GLY A 180 9.30 -13.66 7.27
C GLY A 180 7.97 -14.19 6.70
N GLU A 181 7.02 -14.53 7.55
CA GLU A 181 5.66 -14.88 7.15
C GLU A 181 4.95 -13.63 6.59
N THR A 182 4.16 -13.77 5.54
CA THR A 182 3.38 -12.66 5.00
C THR A 182 1.95 -12.76 5.50
N ARG A 183 1.49 -11.74 6.19
CA ARG A 183 0.12 -11.59 6.66
C ARG A 183 -0.69 -10.80 5.66
N LEU A 184 -1.83 -11.36 5.26
CA LEU A 184 -2.88 -10.69 4.51
C LEU A 184 -4.01 -10.41 5.49
N GLU A 185 -4.36 -9.14 5.70
CA GLU A 185 -5.42 -8.77 6.64
C GLU A 185 -6.48 -7.93 5.94
N ALA A 186 -7.74 -8.18 6.24
CA ALA A 186 -8.87 -7.42 5.73
C ALA A 186 -9.95 -7.25 6.81
N ASP A 187 -10.66 -6.13 6.78
CA ASP A 187 -11.79 -5.87 7.66
C ASP A 187 -12.85 -6.97 7.51
N ALA A 188 -13.32 -7.51 8.63
CA ALA A 188 -14.35 -8.54 8.65
C ALA A 188 -15.68 -8.07 8.03
N ALA A 189 -15.96 -6.77 8.05
CA ALA A 189 -17.13 -6.18 7.42
C ALA A 189 -17.16 -6.33 5.89
N LEU A 190 -16.03 -6.61 5.25
CA LEU A 190 -15.97 -6.92 3.82
C LEU A 190 -16.52 -8.31 3.50
N PHE A 191 -16.49 -9.19 4.47
CA PHE A 191 -16.89 -10.58 4.32
C PHE A 191 -18.29 -10.83 4.87
N PHE A 192 -18.63 -10.29 6.04
CA PHE A 192 -19.82 -10.65 6.77
C PHE A 192 -20.77 -9.46 6.98
N GLU A 193 -22.05 -9.74 6.92
CA GLU A 193 -23.09 -8.80 7.37
C GLU A 193 -22.95 -8.54 8.86
N ASP A 194 -23.27 -7.30 9.27
CA ASP A 194 -23.20 -6.93 10.68
C ASP A 194 -24.11 -7.82 11.56
N GLY A 195 -23.55 -8.31 12.66
CA GLY A 195 -24.25 -9.18 13.62
C GLY A 195 -24.68 -10.55 13.08
N LYS A 196 -24.39 -10.91 11.82
CA LYS A 196 -24.80 -12.16 11.18
C LYS A 196 -23.63 -13.02 10.73
N ALA A 197 -23.90 -14.30 10.48
CA ALA A 197 -22.96 -15.22 9.87
C ALA A 197 -23.03 -15.23 8.32
N GLY A 198 -23.99 -14.51 7.74
CA GLY A 198 -24.16 -14.38 6.30
C GLY A 198 -23.08 -13.51 5.68
N PHE A 199 -22.76 -13.81 4.43
CA PHE A 199 -21.80 -13.05 3.63
C PHE A 199 -22.44 -11.79 3.04
N THR A 200 -21.66 -10.72 2.93
CA THR A 200 -22.05 -9.51 2.19
C THR A 200 -22.14 -9.80 0.68
N LYS A 201 -22.80 -8.93 -0.08
CA LYS A 201 -22.87 -9.05 -1.54
C LYS A 201 -21.48 -8.99 -2.20
N GLU A 202 -20.55 -8.24 -1.60
CA GLU A 202 -19.20 -8.02 -2.14
C GLU A 202 -18.19 -9.06 -1.66
N SER A 203 -18.53 -9.87 -0.67
CA SER A 203 -17.63 -10.85 -0.05
C SER A 203 -17.01 -11.83 -1.04
N GLY A 204 -17.74 -12.16 -2.13
CA GLY A 204 -17.24 -13.07 -3.18
C GLY A 204 -15.92 -12.59 -3.77
N ALA A 205 -15.86 -11.31 -4.16
CA ALA A 205 -14.65 -10.72 -4.74
C ALA A 205 -13.46 -10.72 -3.75
N TRP A 206 -13.74 -10.44 -2.47
CA TRP A 206 -12.72 -10.46 -1.42
C TRP A 206 -12.19 -11.87 -1.10
N ILE A 207 -13.09 -12.85 -1.07
CA ILE A 207 -12.72 -14.26 -0.86
C ILE A 207 -11.88 -14.77 -2.05
N ASP A 208 -12.27 -14.43 -3.27
CA ASP A 208 -11.54 -14.83 -4.48
C ASP A 208 -10.17 -14.14 -4.56
N ALA A 209 -10.07 -12.87 -4.16
CA ALA A 209 -8.80 -12.17 -4.07
C ALA A 209 -7.87 -12.81 -3.01
N LEU A 210 -8.41 -13.14 -1.83
CA LEU A 210 -7.68 -13.83 -0.76
C LEU A 210 -7.20 -15.20 -1.23
N ALA A 211 -8.09 -15.99 -1.84
CA ALA A 211 -7.74 -17.31 -2.41
C ALA A 211 -6.68 -17.18 -3.50
N GLY A 212 -6.76 -16.15 -4.35
CA GLY A 212 -5.75 -15.86 -5.36
C GLY A 212 -4.37 -15.64 -4.76
N ARG A 213 -4.28 -14.82 -3.71
CA ARG A 213 -3.01 -14.57 -2.98
C ARG A 213 -2.49 -15.85 -2.31
N LEU A 214 -3.36 -16.61 -1.67
CA LEU A 214 -2.99 -17.89 -1.02
C LEU A 214 -2.48 -18.94 -2.02
N ARG A 215 -3.02 -18.99 -3.24
CA ARG A 215 -2.54 -19.88 -4.30
C ARG A 215 -1.17 -19.51 -4.85
N LEU A 216 -0.85 -18.22 -4.87
CA LEU A 216 0.45 -17.71 -5.33
C LEU A 216 1.56 -17.92 -4.29
N GLY A 217 1.20 -18.11 -3.02
CA GLY A 217 2.15 -18.43 -1.96
C GLY A 217 2.62 -19.87 -2.03
N GLU A 218 3.81 -20.14 -1.45
CA GLU A 218 4.25 -21.51 -1.26
C GLU A 218 3.29 -22.27 -0.33
N PRO A 219 2.99 -23.53 -0.60
CA PRO A 219 2.17 -24.33 0.30
C PRO A 219 2.92 -24.55 1.62
N ARG A 220 2.21 -24.52 2.74
CA ARG A 220 2.78 -24.91 4.04
C ARG A 220 3.20 -26.39 4.02
N PRO A 221 4.18 -26.79 4.83
CA PRO A 221 4.64 -28.20 4.90
C PRO A 221 3.52 -29.19 5.21
N ASP A 222 2.53 -28.77 6.03
CA ASP A 222 1.34 -29.55 6.37
C ASP A 222 0.26 -29.50 5.28
N GLY A 223 0.48 -28.67 4.26
CA GLY A 223 -0.44 -28.45 3.16
C GLY A 223 -1.72 -27.71 3.54
N ASN A 224 -1.81 -27.13 4.74
CA ASN A 224 -2.97 -26.39 5.23
C ASN A 224 -2.86 -24.90 4.94
N TYR A 225 -4.01 -24.24 4.80
CA TYR A 225 -4.13 -22.80 4.73
C TYR A 225 -4.53 -22.28 6.10
N LYS A 226 -3.65 -21.48 6.71
CA LYS A 226 -3.92 -20.86 8.01
C LYS A 226 -4.66 -19.55 7.81
N VAL A 227 -5.83 -19.44 8.43
CA VAL A 227 -6.67 -18.24 8.45
C VAL A 227 -7.05 -17.96 9.90
N GLU A 228 -7.11 -16.68 10.26
CA GLU A 228 -7.58 -16.23 11.57
C GLU A 228 -8.78 -15.31 11.38
N LEU A 229 -9.80 -15.50 12.20
CA LEU A 229 -10.94 -14.61 12.32
C LEU A 229 -10.87 -13.94 13.70
N ALA A 230 -10.49 -12.67 13.71
CA ALA A 230 -10.51 -11.83 14.91
C ALA A 230 -11.92 -11.30 15.12
N ALA A 231 -12.52 -11.58 16.28
CA ALA A 231 -13.89 -11.17 16.62
C ALA A 231 -13.99 -10.70 18.06
N LYS A 232 -14.94 -9.78 18.34
CA LYS A 232 -15.22 -9.27 19.69
C LYS A 232 -15.72 -10.38 20.62
N ASP A 233 -16.58 -11.25 20.12
CA ASP A 233 -17.07 -12.42 20.84
C ASP A 233 -16.56 -13.72 20.21
N VAL A 234 -15.40 -14.15 20.65
CA VAL A 234 -14.75 -15.39 20.17
C VAL A 234 -15.58 -16.66 20.44
N ARG A 235 -16.36 -16.65 21.53
CA ARG A 235 -17.18 -17.80 21.95
C ARG A 235 -18.59 -17.77 21.38
N GLY A 236 -18.98 -16.68 20.73
CA GLY A 236 -20.30 -16.49 20.15
C GLY A 236 -20.64 -17.50 19.07
N LYS A 237 -21.91 -17.86 19.00
CA LYS A 237 -22.40 -18.76 17.95
C LYS A 237 -22.16 -18.15 16.57
N VAL A 238 -22.44 -16.85 16.39
CA VAL A 238 -22.26 -16.14 15.13
C VAL A 238 -20.81 -16.22 14.63
N THR A 239 -19.84 -16.01 15.53
CA THR A 239 -18.41 -16.07 15.20
C THR A 239 -17.99 -17.48 14.74
N ARG A 240 -18.46 -18.52 15.44
CA ARG A 240 -18.19 -19.90 15.02
C ARG A 240 -18.84 -20.25 13.68
N ASP A 241 -20.04 -19.75 13.43
CA ASP A 241 -20.73 -19.99 12.16
C ASP A 241 -20.05 -19.20 11.03
N ARG A 242 -19.56 -17.98 11.27
CA ARG A 242 -18.70 -17.20 10.35
C ARG A 242 -17.43 -17.99 9.96
N ALA A 243 -16.72 -18.53 10.95
CA ALA A 243 -15.51 -19.30 10.72
C ALA A 243 -15.76 -20.54 9.85
N LYS A 244 -16.83 -21.29 10.12
CA LYS A 244 -17.22 -22.46 9.31
C LYS A 244 -17.62 -22.06 7.89
N ALA A 245 -18.38 -20.98 7.74
CA ALA A 245 -18.80 -20.46 6.44
C ALA A 245 -17.58 -20.01 5.62
N LEU A 246 -16.65 -19.27 6.26
CA LEU A 246 -15.42 -18.79 5.64
C LEU A 246 -14.55 -19.97 5.17
N ALA A 247 -14.30 -20.96 6.04
CA ALA A 247 -13.53 -22.15 5.69
C ALA A 247 -14.10 -22.85 4.46
N LYS A 248 -15.42 -23.12 4.47
CA LYS A 248 -16.11 -23.79 3.35
C LYS A 248 -16.02 -22.98 2.05
N ARG A 249 -16.26 -21.67 2.13
CA ARG A 249 -16.25 -20.80 0.95
C ARG A 249 -14.84 -20.63 0.38
N LEU A 250 -13.84 -20.44 1.24
CA LEU A 250 -12.45 -20.28 0.85
C LEU A 250 -11.89 -21.59 0.27
N ALA A 251 -12.21 -22.75 0.86
CA ALA A 251 -11.84 -24.05 0.33
C ALA A 251 -12.38 -24.28 -1.09
N LYS A 252 -13.63 -23.86 -1.35
CA LYS A 252 -14.22 -23.87 -2.69
C LYS A 252 -13.44 -22.98 -3.66
N SER A 253 -13.10 -21.75 -3.28
CA SER A 253 -12.32 -20.84 -4.12
C SER A 253 -10.88 -21.31 -4.31
N LEU A 254 -10.28 -22.02 -3.34
CA LEU A 254 -8.95 -22.61 -3.43
C LEU A 254 -8.92 -23.94 -4.21
N LEU A 255 -10.07 -24.55 -4.45
CA LEU A 255 -10.22 -25.90 -5.04
C LEU A 255 -9.59 -27.00 -4.18
N VAL A 256 -9.75 -26.91 -2.86
CA VAL A 256 -9.24 -27.90 -1.89
C VAL A 256 -10.35 -28.42 -0.99
N ALA A 257 -10.08 -29.50 -0.27
CA ALA A 257 -11.00 -30.02 0.74
C ALA A 257 -11.15 -29.01 1.89
N PRO A 258 -12.35 -28.85 2.49
CA PRO A 258 -12.59 -27.86 3.55
C PRO A 258 -11.65 -28.00 4.76
N GLU A 259 -11.22 -29.22 5.07
CA GLU A 259 -10.32 -29.55 6.19
C GLU A 259 -8.91 -28.97 6.00
N ARG A 260 -8.55 -28.61 4.76
CA ARG A 260 -7.28 -27.96 4.42
C ARG A 260 -7.28 -26.46 4.78
N VAL A 261 -8.45 -25.87 5.08
CA VAL A 261 -8.57 -24.47 5.47
C VAL A 261 -8.85 -24.41 6.97
N VAL A 262 -7.82 -24.13 7.75
CA VAL A 262 -7.90 -24.04 9.21
C VAL A 262 -8.21 -22.60 9.60
N VAL A 263 -9.42 -22.34 10.09
CA VAL A 263 -9.82 -21.03 10.58
C VAL A 263 -9.77 -21.02 12.11
N SER A 264 -8.80 -20.29 12.66
CA SER A 264 -8.65 -20.07 14.10
C SER A 264 -9.42 -18.82 14.53
N LEU A 265 -10.04 -18.88 15.71
CA LEU A 265 -10.75 -17.73 16.30
C LEU A 265 -9.83 -16.99 17.26
N MET A 266 -9.70 -15.69 17.07
CA MET A 266 -8.85 -14.82 17.88
C MET A 266 -9.66 -13.66 18.47
N PRO A 267 -9.32 -13.17 19.68
CA PRO A 267 -9.91 -11.95 20.19
C PRO A 267 -9.55 -10.74 19.31
N ALA A 268 -10.52 -9.91 18.99
CA ALA A 268 -10.29 -8.69 18.25
C ALA A 268 -9.69 -7.62 19.19
N THR A 269 -8.38 -7.49 19.19
CA THR A 269 -7.66 -6.49 20.01
C THR A 269 -7.60 -5.12 19.35
N ARG A 270 -7.64 -5.07 18.01
CA ARG A 270 -7.53 -3.83 17.22
C ARG A 270 -8.74 -3.56 16.32
N GLY A 271 -9.53 -4.58 16.04
CA GLY A 271 -10.71 -4.55 15.18
C GLY A 271 -11.08 -5.97 14.74
N GLU A 272 -12.30 -6.17 14.26
CA GLU A 272 -12.70 -7.45 13.68
C GLU A 272 -12.07 -7.60 12.30
N ALA A 273 -11.33 -8.67 12.07
CA ALA A 273 -10.57 -8.88 10.85
C ALA A 273 -10.52 -10.34 10.44
N VAL A 274 -10.33 -10.57 9.13
CA VAL A 274 -9.95 -11.84 8.55
C VAL A 274 -8.49 -11.72 8.14
N SER A 275 -7.62 -12.58 8.70
CA SER A 275 -6.21 -12.62 8.36
C SER A 275 -5.86 -13.99 7.78
N ALA A 276 -4.99 -14.02 6.79
CA ALA A 276 -4.41 -15.24 6.25
C ALA A 276 -2.89 -15.12 6.20
N PHE A 277 -2.19 -16.23 6.33
CA PHE A 277 -0.74 -16.27 6.47
C PHE A 277 -0.11 -17.09 5.36
N LEU A 278 0.77 -16.45 4.61
CA LEU A 278 1.64 -17.12 3.66
C LEU A 278 2.96 -17.46 4.35
N PRO A 279 3.49 -18.66 4.19
CA PRO A 279 4.81 -19.00 4.73
C PRO A 279 5.89 -18.10 4.13
N PRO A 280 7.04 -17.95 4.79
CA PRO A 280 8.14 -17.21 4.24
C PRO A 280 8.52 -17.82 2.88
N SER A 281 8.61 -16.96 1.85
CA SER A 281 9.14 -17.39 0.56
C SER A 281 10.56 -17.88 0.80
N LYS A 282 10.89 -19.08 0.34
CA LYS A 282 12.28 -19.52 0.26
C LYS A 282 12.97 -18.57 -0.70
N GLY A 283 13.62 -17.53 -0.16
CA GLY A 283 14.48 -16.69 -0.96
C GLY A 283 15.43 -17.58 -1.79
N PRO A 284 15.95 -17.11 -2.92
CA PRO A 284 16.94 -17.87 -3.66
C PRO A 284 18.01 -18.26 -2.64
N ALA A 285 18.18 -19.58 -2.45
CA ALA A 285 19.23 -20.09 -1.59
C ALA A 285 20.52 -19.41 -2.06
N LEU A 286 21.09 -18.53 -1.21
CA LEU A 286 22.42 -18.01 -1.45
C LEU A 286 23.31 -19.25 -1.61
N ARG A 287 23.63 -19.60 -2.86
CA ARG A 287 24.72 -20.54 -3.11
C ARG A 287 25.97 -19.83 -2.60
N VAL A 288 26.38 -20.19 -1.41
CA VAL A 288 27.74 -19.93 -0.92
C VAL A 288 28.62 -20.86 -1.76
N GLU A 289 29.22 -20.33 -2.80
CA GLU A 289 30.33 -20.95 -3.51
C GLU A 289 31.62 -20.70 -2.72
#